data_017a50687d7635ae0331644e69725a02
#
_entry.id   017a50687d7635ae0331644e69725a02
#
_cell.length_a   1.000
_cell.length_b   1.000
_cell.length_c   1.000
_cell.angle_alpha   90.00
_cell.angle_beta   90.00
_cell.angle_gamma   90.00
#
_symmetry.space_group_name_H-M   'P 1'
#
loop_
_entity.id
_entity.type
_entity.pdbx_description
1 polymer ?
#
loop_
_entity_poly.entity_id
_entity_poly.type
_entity_poly.pdbx_seq_one_letter_code
_entity_poly.pdbx_strand_id
1 'polypeptide(L)'
;MSGGRSNTGRSCRKRFSTPLLGYRITSQGSTEVSDLQCCQEADGRLLLHAMHAAREGYQAIVICSEDTDVFIMSLAFHDKIGASLFQMCGTKTRRRVVDISKVAATVGMGVCRALVGLHAFTGCDTVSAFAGRGKAKALKLLISHVDHQDTFSRLGQEWELSQKLVEQLEAFTCLLYAPKLINELRYHLFCAKKGEIESHQLPPCKDCFLQHALRANYQAGIWQRCLQQNPQVPSPVGHG
;
A
#
# COMPACT_ATOMS: atom_id res chain seq x y z
N MET A 1 49.13 6.98 -43.71
CA MET A 1 48.75 7.63 -42.46
C MET A 1 47.24 7.58 -42.34
N SER A 2 46.75 6.58 -41.66
CA SER A 2 45.31 6.24 -41.52
C SER A 2 44.78 6.79 -40.21
N GLY A 3 43.89 7.74 -40.31
CA GLY A 3 43.16 8.27 -39.14
C GLY A 3 41.93 7.42 -38.82
N GLY A 4 41.98 6.64 -37.76
CA GLY A 4 40.86 5.91 -37.25
C GLY A 4 39.85 6.84 -36.61
N ARG A 5 38.62 6.89 -37.10
CA ARG A 5 37.47 7.51 -36.44
C ARG A 5 36.84 6.50 -35.48
N SER A 6 36.93 6.77 -34.21
CA SER A 6 36.18 6.06 -33.17
C SER A 6 34.69 6.34 -33.33
N ASN A 7 33.94 5.26 -33.57
CA ASN A 7 32.49 5.27 -33.65
C ASN A 7 31.93 5.27 -32.23
N THR A 8 31.58 6.44 -31.70
CA THR A 8 30.85 6.55 -30.46
C THR A 8 29.39 6.16 -30.70
N GLY A 9 29.02 4.95 -30.28
CA GLY A 9 27.70 4.44 -30.37
C GLY A 9 26.69 5.37 -29.68
N ARG A 10 25.82 6.00 -30.48
CA ARG A 10 24.62 6.67 -29.98
C ARG A 10 23.68 5.61 -29.43
N SER A 11 23.63 5.48 -28.14
CA SER A 11 22.58 4.73 -27.44
C SER A 11 21.20 5.29 -27.84
N CYS A 12 20.45 4.51 -28.57
CA CYS A 12 19.10 4.85 -28.99
C CYS A 12 18.17 4.75 -27.75
N ARG A 13 17.87 5.90 -27.14
CA ARG A 13 16.93 5.98 -26.01
C ARG A 13 15.50 5.80 -26.53
N LYS A 14 14.99 4.59 -26.54
CA LYS A 14 13.56 4.33 -26.79
C LYS A 14 12.78 4.62 -25.52
N ARG A 15 11.95 5.65 -25.56
CA ARG A 15 10.95 5.93 -24.51
C ARG A 15 9.71 5.13 -24.83
N PHE A 16 9.36 4.18 -24.02
CA PHE A 16 8.06 3.55 -24.05
C PHE A 16 7.13 4.27 -23.07
N SER A 17 6.02 4.79 -23.55
CA SER A 17 4.96 5.35 -22.72
C SER A 17 3.71 4.52 -22.93
N THR A 18 3.31 3.76 -21.93
CA THR A 18 2.02 3.07 -21.93
C THR A 18 1.06 3.87 -21.05
N PRO A 19 0.00 4.45 -21.60
CA PRO A 19 -1.01 5.14 -20.78
C PRO A 19 -1.92 4.08 -20.16
N LEU A 20 -1.86 3.91 -18.85
CA LEU A 20 -2.85 3.16 -18.08
C LEU A 20 -3.38 4.11 -17.01
N LEU A 21 -4.68 4.48 -17.12
CA LEU A 21 -5.47 5.18 -16.09
C LEU A 21 -4.77 6.38 -15.43
N GLY A 22 -4.22 7.30 -16.21
CA GLY A 22 -3.59 8.53 -15.70
C GLY A 22 -2.12 8.38 -15.28
N TYR A 23 -1.53 7.19 -15.33
CA TYR A 23 -0.13 6.94 -14.99
C TYR A 23 0.73 6.87 -16.25
N ARG A 24 1.88 7.51 -16.21
CA ARG A 24 2.89 7.43 -17.26
C ARG A 24 4.06 6.58 -16.75
N ILE A 25 4.14 5.33 -17.22
CA ILE A 25 5.33 4.50 -17.00
C ILE A 25 6.32 4.82 -18.13
N THR A 26 7.49 5.31 -17.79
CA THR A 26 8.58 5.55 -18.74
C THR A 26 9.73 4.64 -18.33
N SER A 27 9.94 3.54 -19.04
CA SER A 27 11.16 2.72 -18.93
C SER A 27 12.06 3.01 -20.15
N GLN A 28 13.34 3.11 -19.91
CA GLN A 28 14.35 3.18 -20.99
C GLN A 28 15.02 1.81 -21.04
N GLY A 29 14.75 1.05 -22.10
CA GLY A 29 15.67 -0.01 -22.50
C GLY A 29 15.23 -1.47 -22.43
N SER A 30 14.01 -1.87 -22.05
CA SER A 30 13.61 -3.28 -22.11
C SER A 30 12.62 -3.55 -23.26
N THR A 31 12.89 -4.59 -24.04
CA THR A 31 12.04 -5.08 -25.14
C THR A 31 10.96 -6.09 -24.69
N GLU A 32 11.00 -6.55 -23.44
CA GLU A 32 10.10 -7.59 -22.93
C GLU A 32 9.19 -7.08 -21.80
N VAL A 33 8.35 -6.07 -22.12
CA VAL A 33 7.38 -5.52 -21.19
C VAL A 33 6.13 -6.43 -21.03
N SER A 34 5.93 -7.39 -21.95
CA SER A 34 4.79 -8.30 -21.95
C SER A 34 4.73 -9.23 -20.75
N ASP A 35 5.89 -9.59 -20.18
CA ASP A 35 5.98 -10.55 -19.06
C ASP A 35 5.81 -9.91 -17.68
N LEU A 36 5.76 -8.57 -17.62
CA LEU A 36 5.50 -7.82 -16.38
C LEU A 36 4.00 -7.60 -16.15
N GLN A 37 3.18 -8.60 -16.46
CA GLN A 37 1.79 -8.58 -16.09
C GLN A 37 1.68 -8.99 -14.62
N CYS A 38 1.58 -7.99 -13.75
CA CYS A 38 1.10 -8.20 -12.41
C CYS A 38 -0.43 -8.34 -12.46
N CYS A 39 -0.98 -9.08 -11.49
CA CYS A 39 -2.39 -9.16 -11.23
C CYS A 39 -3.10 -7.79 -11.36
N GLN A 40 -4.30 -7.82 -11.45
CA GLN A 40 -5.45 -6.94 -11.53
C GLN A 40 -5.27 -5.44 -11.19
N GLU A 41 -4.25 -4.99 -10.43
CA GLU A 41 -4.09 -3.58 -10.04
C GLU A 41 -2.90 -2.89 -10.74
N ALA A 42 -3.18 -1.71 -11.29
CA ALA A 42 -2.17 -0.88 -11.98
C ALA A 42 -1.06 -0.39 -11.03
N ASP A 43 -1.40 -0.15 -9.77
CA ASP A 43 -0.48 0.42 -8.77
C ASP A 43 0.64 -0.55 -8.39
N GLY A 44 0.30 -1.83 -8.22
CA GLY A 44 1.30 -2.89 -7.99
C GLY A 44 2.28 -3.05 -9.15
N ARG A 45 1.83 -2.83 -10.39
CA ARG A 45 2.70 -2.88 -11.58
C ARG A 45 3.81 -1.84 -11.55
N LEU A 46 3.57 -0.65 -10.98
CA LEU A 46 4.60 0.38 -10.88
C LEU A 46 5.81 -0.12 -10.07
N LEU A 47 5.56 -0.85 -8.99
CA LEU A 47 6.63 -1.41 -8.17
C LEU A 47 7.30 -2.61 -8.84
N LEU A 48 6.54 -3.45 -9.54
CA LEU A 48 7.08 -4.56 -10.31
C LEU A 48 8.03 -4.06 -11.42
N HIS A 49 7.63 -2.99 -12.15
CA HIS A 49 8.49 -2.33 -13.12
C HIS A 49 9.72 -1.69 -12.48
N ALA A 50 9.58 -1.09 -11.29
CA ALA A 50 10.71 -0.54 -10.56
C ALA A 50 11.71 -1.65 -10.17
N MET A 51 11.23 -2.79 -9.67
CA MET A 51 12.07 -3.94 -9.37
C MET A 51 12.76 -4.50 -10.63
N HIS A 52 12.05 -4.59 -11.75
CA HIS A 52 12.64 -5.01 -13.00
C HIS A 52 13.76 -4.04 -13.46
N ALA A 53 13.51 -2.73 -13.42
CA ALA A 53 14.52 -1.74 -13.75
C ALA A 53 15.76 -1.85 -12.85
N ALA A 54 15.59 -2.12 -11.55
CA ALA A 54 16.71 -2.36 -10.65
C ALA A 54 17.54 -3.59 -11.06
N ARG A 55 16.89 -4.67 -11.50
CA ARG A 55 17.56 -5.88 -12.01
C ARG A 55 18.31 -5.63 -13.32
N GLU A 56 17.82 -4.70 -14.14
CA GLU A 56 18.52 -4.21 -15.35
C GLU A 56 19.70 -3.27 -15.05
N GLY A 57 20.01 -3.05 -13.76
CA GLY A 57 21.18 -2.27 -13.32
C GLY A 57 20.93 -0.78 -13.07
N TYR A 58 19.70 -0.30 -13.14
CA TYR A 58 19.41 1.09 -12.80
C TYR A 58 19.54 1.32 -11.29
N GLN A 59 20.39 2.28 -10.91
CA GLN A 59 20.72 2.59 -9.51
C GLN A 59 19.71 3.54 -8.84
N ALA A 60 18.94 4.29 -9.63
CA ALA A 60 17.93 5.23 -9.14
C ALA A 60 16.69 5.17 -10.01
N ILE A 61 15.53 5.05 -9.37
CA ILE A 61 14.23 4.87 -10.02
C ILE A 61 13.29 5.92 -9.47
N VAL A 62 12.57 6.61 -10.36
CA VAL A 62 11.56 7.61 -10.00
C VAL A 62 10.19 7.11 -10.44
N ILE A 63 9.31 6.85 -9.48
CA ILE A 63 7.89 6.56 -9.74
C ILE A 63 7.15 7.89 -9.78
N CYS A 64 6.43 8.15 -10.87
CA CYS A 64 5.58 9.35 -11.02
C CYS A 64 4.14 8.96 -10.69
N SER A 65 3.70 9.25 -9.48
CA SER A 65 2.34 8.97 -9.01
C SER A 65 1.92 9.96 -7.92
N GLU A 66 0.66 10.38 -7.97
CA GLU A 66 -0.02 11.14 -6.90
C GLU A 66 -0.69 10.19 -5.89
N ASP A 67 -0.76 8.91 -6.21
CA ASP A 67 -1.53 7.94 -5.45
C ASP A 67 -0.86 7.59 -4.13
N THR A 68 -1.67 7.58 -3.07
CA THR A 68 -1.22 7.20 -1.73
C THR A 68 -0.94 5.70 -1.65
N ASP A 69 -1.66 4.87 -2.39
CA ASP A 69 -1.50 3.42 -2.40
C ASP A 69 -0.11 3.05 -2.94
N VAL A 70 0.31 3.71 -4.03
CA VAL A 70 1.66 3.58 -4.59
C VAL A 70 2.72 4.04 -3.60
N PHE A 71 2.47 5.14 -2.87
CA PHE A 71 3.41 5.64 -1.87
C PHE A 71 3.60 4.66 -0.70
N ILE A 72 2.49 4.11 -0.20
CA ILE A 72 2.49 3.13 0.89
C ILE A 72 3.22 1.85 0.48
N MET A 73 2.93 1.32 -0.73
CA MET A 73 3.63 0.16 -1.26
C MET A 73 5.11 0.45 -1.50
N SER A 74 5.46 1.64 -1.99
CA SER A 74 6.86 2.06 -2.17
C SER A 74 7.62 2.04 -0.84
N LEU A 75 7.03 2.54 0.25
CA LEU A 75 7.62 2.49 1.59
C LEU A 75 7.76 1.05 2.11
N ALA A 76 6.73 0.22 1.90
CA ALA A 76 6.71 -1.15 2.41
C ALA A 76 7.73 -2.07 1.73
N PHE A 77 8.03 -1.82 0.45
CA PHE A 77 8.83 -2.73 -0.37
C PHE A 77 10.15 -2.13 -0.90
N HIS A 78 10.52 -0.91 -0.49
CA HIS A 78 11.73 -0.24 -0.99
C HIS A 78 13.00 -1.08 -0.78
N ASP A 79 13.09 -1.82 0.32
CA ASP A 79 14.24 -2.68 0.65
C ASP A 79 14.37 -3.89 -0.30
N LYS A 80 13.28 -4.28 -0.98
CA LYS A 80 13.25 -5.41 -1.92
C LYS A 80 13.52 -4.99 -3.37
N ILE A 81 13.47 -3.70 -3.69
CA ILE A 81 13.64 -3.22 -5.07
C ILE A 81 15.11 -3.22 -5.48
N GLY A 82 16.04 -3.02 -4.56
CA GLY A 82 17.48 -3.09 -4.84
C GLY A 82 18.09 -1.85 -5.53
N ALA A 83 17.33 -0.74 -5.61
CA ALA A 83 17.80 0.54 -6.14
C ALA A 83 17.24 1.68 -5.28
N SER A 84 17.84 2.88 -5.39
CA SER A 84 17.32 4.08 -4.75
C SER A 84 15.96 4.45 -5.35
N LEU A 85 14.91 4.44 -4.55
CA LEU A 85 13.54 4.68 -4.98
C LEU A 85 13.09 6.08 -4.59
N PHE A 86 12.52 6.79 -5.56
CA PHE A 86 11.96 8.12 -5.39
C PHE A 86 10.53 8.14 -5.90
N GLN A 87 9.66 8.91 -5.24
CA GLN A 87 8.33 9.19 -5.78
C GLN A 87 8.21 10.67 -6.14
N MET A 88 7.79 10.94 -7.36
CA MET A 88 7.54 12.29 -7.83
C MET A 88 6.03 12.55 -7.88
N CYS A 89 5.60 13.56 -7.11
CA CYS A 89 4.22 14.02 -7.06
C CYS A 89 4.16 15.52 -7.39
N GLY A 90 2.95 16.01 -7.66
CA GLY A 90 2.67 17.40 -7.96
C GLY A 90 2.62 17.73 -9.46
N THR A 91 1.88 18.77 -9.77
CA THR A 91 1.71 19.30 -11.12
C THR A 91 2.89 20.16 -11.55
N LYS A 92 2.93 20.55 -12.83
CA LYS A 92 4.06 21.24 -13.51
C LYS A 92 4.82 22.28 -12.67
N THR A 93 4.12 23.08 -11.88
CA THR A 93 4.69 24.19 -11.08
C THR A 93 4.95 23.84 -9.61
N ARG A 94 4.43 22.70 -9.12
CA ARG A 94 4.52 22.27 -7.71
C ARG A 94 5.01 20.84 -7.60
N ARG A 95 5.93 20.43 -8.47
CA ARG A 95 6.56 19.10 -8.39
C ARG A 95 7.43 19.00 -7.16
N ARG A 96 7.28 17.88 -6.46
CA ARG A 96 8.16 17.48 -5.37
C ARG A 96 8.60 16.04 -5.59
N VAL A 97 9.82 15.75 -5.22
CA VAL A 97 10.39 14.40 -5.26
C VAL A 97 10.62 13.97 -3.80
N VAL A 98 10.08 12.83 -3.45
CA VAL A 98 10.23 12.23 -2.13
C VAL A 98 11.23 11.10 -2.24
N ASP A 99 12.26 11.11 -1.43
CA ASP A 99 13.21 10.02 -1.27
C ASP A 99 12.61 8.97 -0.35
N ILE A 100 12.19 7.85 -0.91
CA ILE A 100 11.48 6.78 -0.19
C ILE A 100 12.38 6.16 0.88
N SER A 101 13.65 5.95 0.58
CA SER A 101 14.59 5.35 1.54
C SER A 101 14.81 6.23 2.78
N LYS A 102 14.89 7.56 2.59
CA LYS A 102 14.99 8.49 3.72
C LYS A 102 13.73 8.52 4.58
N VAL A 103 12.55 8.51 3.94
CA VAL A 103 11.29 8.43 4.68
C VAL A 103 11.22 7.11 5.46
N ALA A 104 11.54 5.99 4.82
CA ALA A 104 11.54 4.68 5.46
C ALA A 104 12.52 4.59 6.65
N ALA A 105 13.71 5.17 6.52
CA ALA A 105 14.68 5.25 7.61
C ALA A 105 14.18 6.08 8.79
N THR A 106 13.41 7.15 8.52
CA THR A 106 12.82 8.00 9.56
C THR A 106 11.64 7.32 10.27
N VAL A 107 10.81 6.62 9.52
CA VAL A 107 9.59 5.96 10.03
C VAL A 107 9.91 4.64 10.72
N GLY A 108 10.92 3.93 10.26
CA GLY A 108 11.34 2.63 10.75
C GLY A 108 10.71 1.45 10.00
N MET A 109 11.49 0.40 9.81
CA MET A 109 11.10 -0.78 9.00
C MET A 109 9.87 -1.52 9.52
N GLY A 110 9.68 -1.60 10.85
CA GLY A 110 8.50 -2.23 11.44
C GLY A 110 7.21 -1.51 11.02
N VAL A 111 7.23 -0.19 11.08
CA VAL A 111 6.10 0.63 10.62
C VAL A 111 5.92 0.49 9.11
N CYS A 112 6.99 0.60 8.31
CA CYS A 112 6.91 0.48 6.85
C CYS A 112 6.24 -0.82 6.41
N ARG A 113 6.61 -1.96 7.00
CA ARG A 113 6.00 -3.28 6.70
C ARG A 113 4.53 -3.35 7.11
N ALA A 114 4.13 -2.67 8.17
CA ALA A 114 2.76 -2.64 8.65
C ALA A 114 1.84 -1.68 7.86
N LEU A 115 2.43 -0.73 7.10
CA LEU A 115 1.66 0.31 6.41
C LEU A 115 0.65 -0.25 5.40
N VAL A 116 1.00 -1.30 4.67
CA VAL A 116 0.09 -1.93 3.69
C VAL A 116 -1.19 -2.41 4.36
N GLY A 117 -1.05 -3.20 5.43
CA GLY A 117 -2.19 -3.69 6.19
C GLY A 117 -2.98 -2.57 6.87
N LEU A 118 -2.30 -1.61 7.50
CA LEU A 118 -2.95 -0.46 8.14
C LEU A 118 -3.74 0.36 7.11
N HIS A 119 -3.17 0.59 5.94
CA HIS A 119 -3.77 1.39 4.89
C HIS A 119 -5.05 0.73 4.34
N ALA A 120 -4.98 -0.55 4.01
CA ALA A 120 -6.15 -1.34 3.61
C ALA A 120 -7.23 -1.32 4.70
N PHE A 121 -6.85 -1.57 5.96
CA PHE A 121 -7.77 -1.67 7.08
C PHE A 121 -8.43 -0.33 7.45
N THR A 122 -7.74 0.78 7.31
CA THR A 122 -8.30 2.10 7.65
C THR A 122 -9.08 2.75 6.50
N GLY A 123 -9.19 2.07 5.37
CA GLY A 123 -9.97 2.45 4.21
C GLY A 123 -9.10 2.84 3.01
N CYS A 124 -9.45 2.33 1.84
CA CYS A 124 -8.87 2.64 0.54
C CYS A 124 -10.00 2.61 -0.50
N ASP A 125 -9.70 2.64 -1.78
CA ASP A 125 -10.72 2.67 -2.84
C ASP A 125 -11.67 1.47 -2.79
N THR A 126 -11.18 0.31 -2.34
CA THR A 126 -11.95 -0.95 -2.29
C THR A 126 -12.47 -1.29 -0.91
N VAL A 127 -11.97 -0.65 0.15
CA VAL A 127 -12.33 -0.93 1.55
C VAL A 127 -12.82 0.34 2.23
N SER A 128 -13.97 0.26 2.90
CA SER A 128 -14.58 1.38 3.62
C SER A 128 -13.71 1.90 4.77
N ALA A 129 -13.85 3.17 5.09
CA ALA A 129 -13.18 3.79 6.23
C ALA A 129 -14.04 3.75 7.50
N PHE A 130 -13.38 3.82 8.66
CA PHE A 130 -14.07 3.99 9.94
C PHE A 130 -14.55 5.44 10.10
N ALA A 131 -15.86 5.62 10.33
CA ALA A 131 -16.48 6.93 10.43
C ALA A 131 -15.81 7.80 11.51
N GLY A 132 -15.38 8.99 11.13
CA GLY A 132 -14.74 9.95 12.02
C GLY A 132 -13.39 9.50 12.60
N ARG A 133 -12.79 8.44 12.07
CA ARG A 133 -11.50 7.90 12.54
C ARG A 133 -10.48 7.91 11.40
N GLY A 134 -9.78 9.03 11.25
CA GLY A 134 -8.83 9.21 10.16
C GLY A 134 -7.53 8.40 10.32
N LYS A 135 -6.88 8.13 9.19
CA LYS A 135 -5.59 7.41 9.08
C LYS A 135 -4.49 7.99 9.99
N ALA A 136 -4.48 9.30 10.25
CA ALA A 136 -3.49 9.94 11.11
C ALA A 136 -3.55 9.43 12.57
N LYS A 137 -4.75 9.17 13.12
CA LYS A 137 -4.89 8.59 14.46
C LYS A 137 -4.44 7.14 14.46
N ALA A 138 -4.83 6.37 13.46
CA ALA A 138 -4.41 4.98 13.31
C ALA A 138 -2.89 4.85 13.17
N LEU A 139 -2.25 5.71 12.39
CA LEU A 139 -0.79 5.75 12.24
C LEU A 139 -0.07 6.09 13.57
N LYS A 140 -0.60 7.02 14.35
CA LYS A 140 -0.04 7.33 15.68
C LYS A 140 -0.09 6.11 16.60
N LEU A 141 -1.19 5.37 16.62
CA LEU A 141 -1.33 4.13 17.39
C LEU A 141 -0.34 3.06 16.90
N LEU A 142 -0.18 2.91 15.59
CA LEU A 142 0.78 1.96 15.00
C LEU A 142 2.22 2.28 15.42
N ILE A 143 2.61 3.55 15.36
CA ILE A 143 3.99 3.97 15.72
C ILE A 143 4.26 3.76 17.20
N SER A 144 3.27 3.97 18.06
CA SER A 144 3.44 3.89 19.52
C SER A 144 3.46 2.47 20.09
N HIS A 145 3.05 1.45 19.32
CA HIS A 145 2.93 0.07 19.80
C HIS A 145 3.44 -0.95 18.79
N VAL A 146 4.51 -1.68 19.16
CA VAL A 146 5.12 -2.70 18.29
C VAL A 146 4.17 -3.85 17.99
N ASP A 147 3.31 -4.23 18.93
CA ASP A 147 2.32 -5.30 18.73
C ASP A 147 1.35 -4.97 17.58
N HIS A 148 1.00 -3.70 17.41
CA HIS A 148 0.19 -3.26 16.27
C HIS A 148 0.96 -3.35 14.96
N GLN A 149 2.26 -3.06 14.97
CA GLN A 149 3.10 -3.22 13.78
C GLN A 149 3.15 -4.69 13.35
N ASP A 150 3.31 -5.62 14.28
CA ASP A 150 3.24 -7.05 14.00
C ASP A 150 1.87 -7.46 13.43
N THR A 151 0.78 -7.02 14.07
CA THR A 151 -0.60 -7.29 13.62
C THR A 151 -0.81 -6.86 12.16
N PHE A 152 -0.50 -5.61 11.84
CA PHE A 152 -0.71 -5.08 10.49
C PHE A 152 0.30 -5.58 9.45
N SER A 153 1.50 -5.97 9.86
CA SER A 153 2.46 -6.60 8.96
C SER A 153 2.00 -7.99 8.48
N ARG A 154 1.21 -8.68 9.30
CA ARG A 154 0.64 -10.00 8.96
C ARG A 154 -0.62 -9.92 8.12
N LEU A 155 -1.32 -8.78 8.09
CA LEU A 155 -2.52 -8.61 7.29
C LEU A 155 -2.17 -8.74 5.79
N GLY A 156 -2.85 -9.65 5.11
CA GLY A 156 -2.63 -9.97 3.70
C GLY A 156 -1.48 -10.94 3.42
N GLN A 157 -0.75 -11.43 4.41
CA GLN A 157 0.22 -12.50 4.20
C GLN A 157 -0.48 -13.79 3.79
N GLU A 158 -1.52 -14.16 4.52
CA GLU A 158 -2.40 -15.28 4.19
C GLU A 158 -3.75 -14.75 3.70
N TRP A 159 -4.41 -15.51 2.81
CA TRP A 159 -5.73 -15.14 2.32
C TRP A 159 -6.83 -15.31 3.37
N GLU A 160 -6.64 -16.26 4.27
CA GLU A 160 -7.56 -16.51 5.37
C GLU A 160 -7.14 -15.75 6.64
N LEU A 161 -8.11 -15.16 7.33
CA LEU A 161 -7.88 -14.52 8.62
C LEU A 161 -7.91 -15.54 9.75
N SER A 162 -6.82 -15.65 10.51
CA SER A 162 -6.83 -16.40 11.76
C SER A 162 -7.68 -15.68 12.82
N GLN A 163 -8.33 -16.45 13.68
CA GLN A 163 -9.12 -15.92 14.80
C GLN A 163 -8.30 -14.94 15.66
N LYS A 164 -7.03 -15.26 15.93
CA LYS A 164 -6.12 -14.40 16.68
C LYS A 164 -5.91 -13.05 15.99
N LEU A 165 -5.78 -13.02 14.66
CA LEU A 165 -5.58 -11.76 13.93
C LEU A 165 -6.87 -10.92 13.96
N VAL A 166 -8.05 -11.55 13.85
CA VAL A 166 -9.34 -10.86 13.98
C VAL A 166 -9.46 -10.19 15.35
N GLU A 167 -9.12 -10.88 16.44
CA GLU A 167 -9.15 -10.35 17.79
C GLU A 167 -8.19 -9.16 17.97
N GLN A 168 -7.01 -9.23 17.39
CA GLN A 168 -6.03 -8.13 17.42
C GLN A 168 -6.51 -6.90 16.64
N LEU A 169 -7.13 -7.11 15.48
CA LEU A 169 -7.74 -6.03 14.68
C LEU A 169 -8.95 -5.41 15.40
N GLU A 170 -9.77 -6.22 16.08
CA GLU A 170 -10.88 -5.75 16.91
C GLU A 170 -10.37 -4.87 18.06
N ALA A 171 -9.35 -5.33 18.80
CA ALA A 171 -8.71 -4.57 19.86
C ALA A 171 -8.15 -3.23 19.36
N PHE A 172 -7.48 -3.21 18.23
CA PHE A 172 -7.00 -1.98 17.60
C PHE A 172 -8.17 -1.04 17.22
N THR A 173 -9.24 -1.58 16.66
CA THR A 173 -10.44 -0.80 16.31
C THR A 173 -11.04 -0.15 17.56
N CYS A 174 -11.13 -0.90 18.65
CA CYS A 174 -11.60 -0.35 19.92
C CYS A 174 -10.76 0.84 20.39
N LEU A 175 -9.44 0.80 20.25
CA LEU A 175 -8.54 1.92 20.60
C LEU A 175 -8.76 3.16 19.71
N LEU A 176 -9.21 2.98 18.47
CA LEU A 176 -9.58 4.12 17.60
C LEU A 176 -10.79 4.88 18.13
N TYR A 177 -11.71 4.25 18.84
CA TYR A 177 -12.92 4.87 19.37
C TYR A 177 -12.81 5.15 20.87
N ALA A 178 -12.67 4.10 21.69
CA ALA A 178 -12.46 4.14 23.15
C ALA A 178 -12.11 2.71 23.62
N PRO A 179 -11.39 2.52 24.73
CA PRO A 179 -10.93 1.21 25.18
C PRO A 179 -12.06 0.33 25.76
N LYS A 180 -12.87 -0.29 24.90
CA LYS A 180 -13.97 -1.21 25.24
C LYS A 180 -14.18 -2.23 24.12
N LEU A 181 -14.84 -3.36 24.41
CA LEU A 181 -15.27 -4.32 23.39
C LEU A 181 -16.22 -3.67 22.37
N ILE A 182 -16.16 -4.09 21.12
CA ILE A 182 -16.80 -3.36 20.00
C ILE A 182 -18.33 -3.21 20.17
N ASN A 183 -19.01 -4.24 20.62
CA ASN A 183 -20.46 -4.17 20.84
C ASN A 183 -20.84 -3.30 22.06
N GLU A 184 -20.07 -3.40 23.13
CA GLU A 184 -20.23 -2.52 24.30
C GLU A 184 -19.92 -1.08 23.94
N LEU A 185 -18.91 -0.86 23.12
CA LEU A 185 -18.51 0.45 22.63
C LEU A 185 -19.63 1.12 21.84
N ARG A 186 -20.32 0.38 20.94
CA ARG A 186 -21.49 0.90 20.20
C ARG A 186 -22.59 1.37 21.16
N TYR A 187 -22.94 0.53 22.11
CA TYR A 187 -23.97 0.84 23.11
C TYR A 187 -23.59 2.07 23.96
N HIS A 188 -22.38 2.11 24.47
CA HIS A 188 -21.89 3.26 25.25
C HIS A 188 -21.89 4.57 24.47
N LEU A 189 -21.44 4.54 23.21
CA LEU A 189 -21.43 5.73 22.35
C LEU A 189 -22.85 6.20 22.03
N PHE A 190 -23.78 5.27 21.79
CA PHE A 190 -25.19 5.56 21.59
C PHE A 190 -25.80 6.21 22.83
N CYS A 191 -25.59 5.64 24.01
CA CYS A 191 -26.08 6.19 25.29
C CYS A 191 -25.44 7.55 25.62
N ALA A 192 -24.13 7.70 25.41
CA ALA A 192 -23.42 8.96 25.67
C ALA A 192 -23.91 10.12 24.77
N LYS A 193 -24.46 9.81 23.61
CA LYS A 193 -25.08 10.76 22.70
C LYS A 193 -26.62 10.85 22.88
N LYS A 194 -27.16 10.26 23.92
CA LYS A 194 -28.61 10.25 24.21
C LYS A 194 -29.48 9.74 23.04
N GLY A 195 -28.93 8.85 22.21
CA GLY A 195 -29.57 8.38 20.98
C GLY A 195 -29.49 9.31 19.79
N GLU A 196 -28.94 10.52 19.93
CA GLU A 196 -28.77 11.50 18.86
C GLU A 196 -27.45 11.25 18.09
N ILE A 197 -27.31 10.04 17.53
CA ILE A 197 -26.16 9.66 16.72
C ILE A 197 -26.60 8.82 15.53
N GLU A 198 -26.18 9.19 14.35
CA GLU A 198 -26.44 8.45 13.13
C GLU A 198 -25.71 7.08 13.17
N SER A 199 -26.40 6.03 12.69
CA SER A 199 -25.87 4.66 12.73
C SER A 199 -24.50 4.53 12.07
N HIS A 200 -24.24 5.29 11.00
CA HIS A 200 -22.96 5.29 10.28
C HIS A 200 -21.80 5.94 11.07
N GLN A 201 -22.09 6.70 12.12
CA GLN A 201 -21.07 7.33 12.99
C GLN A 201 -20.64 6.40 14.13
N LEU A 202 -21.37 5.32 14.37
CA LEU A 202 -21.01 4.30 15.33
C LEU A 202 -19.92 3.37 14.78
N PRO A 203 -19.10 2.74 15.65
CA PRO A 203 -18.25 1.63 15.25
C PRO A 203 -19.05 0.54 14.53
N PRO A 204 -18.46 -0.28 13.67
CA PRO A 204 -19.15 -1.41 13.07
C PRO A 204 -19.65 -2.38 14.16
N CYS A 205 -20.75 -3.10 13.93
CA CYS A 205 -21.08 -4.25 14.74
C CYS A 205 -20.09 -5.40 14.46
N LYS A 206 -20.09 -6.45 15.28
CA LYS A 206 -19.12 -7.54 15.15
C LYS A 206 -19.12 -8.19 13.78
N ASP A 207 -20.30 -8.44 13.20
CA ASP A 207 -20.42 -9.07 11.87
C ASP A 207 -19.93 -8.12 10.76
N CYS A 208 -20.32 -6.85 10.79
CA CYS A 208 -19.82 -5.83 9.86
C CYS A 208 -18.31 -5.63 10.00
N PHE A 209 -17.78 -5.71 11.22
CA PHE A 209 -16.34 -5.65 11.47
C PHE A 209 -15.62 -6.83 10.85
N LEU A 210 -16.13 -8.05 10.98
CA LEU A 210 -15.53 -9.23 10.37
C LEU A 210 -15.49 -9.11 8.85
N GLN A 211 -16.59 -8.71 8.22
CA GLN A 211 -16.64 -8.48 6.78
C GLN A 211 -15.65 -7.39 6.32
N HIS A 212 -15.53 -6.32 7.11
CA HIS A 212 -14.54 -5.28 6.86
C HIS A 212 -13.10 -5.82 6.96
N ALA A 213 -12.79 -6.61 7.99
CA ALA A 213 -11.48 -7.20 8.17
C ALA A 213 -11.12 -8.19 7.04
N LEU A 214 -12.08 -8.98 6.56
CA LEU A 214 -11.90 -9.87 5.41
C LEU A 214 -11.56 -9.09 4.14
N ARG A 215 -12.30 -8.04 3.81
CA ARG A 215 -12.00 -7.17 2.65
C ARG A 215 -10.63 -6.53 2.77
N ALA A 216 -10.30 -6.00 3.96
CA ALA A 216 -9.00 -5.39 4.21
C ALA A 216 -7.85 -6.40 4.06
N ASN A 217 -8.05 -7.63 4.53
CA ASN A 217 -7.08 -8.71 4.37
C ASN A 217 -6.89 -9.08 2.89
N TYR A 218 -7.97 -9.20 2.15
CA TYR A 218 -7.93 -9.49 0.72
C TYR A 218 -7.18 -8.41 -0.06
N GLN A 219 -7.52 -7.13 0.17
CA GLN A 219 -6.83 -6.01 -0.48
C GLN A 219 -5.36 -5.93 -0.10
N ALA A 220 -5.04 -6.08 1.19
CA ALA A 220 -3.65 -6.15 1.65
C ALA A 220 -2.91 -7.33 1.00
N GLY A 221 -3.59 -8.47 0.81
CA GLY A 221 -3.05 -9.65 0.16
C GLY A 221 -2.66 -9.42 -1.30
N ILE A 222 -3.44 -8.67 -2.03
CA ILE A 222 -3.11 -8.22 -3.40
C ILE A 222 -1.83 -7.36 -3.37
N TRP A 223 -1.79 -6.36 -2.51
CA TRP A 223 -0.64 -5.44 -2.42
C TRP A 223 0.63 -6.13 -1.89
N GLN A 224 0.52 -7.06 -0.94
CA GLN A 224 1.67 -7.83 -0.44
C GLN A 224 2.37 -8.65 -1.56
N ARG A 225 1.65 -8.95 -2.63
CA ARG A 225 2.15 -9.73 -3.78
C ARG A 225 2.51 -8.86 -4.99
N CYS A 226 2.55 -7.54 -4.85
CA CYS A 226 2.79 -6.61 -5.97
C CYS A 226 4.14 -6.80 -6.68
N LEU A 227 5.14 -7.38 -6.01
CA LEU A 227 6.44 -7.69 -6.61
C LEU A 227 6.51 -9.10 -7.24
N GLN A 228 5.43 -9.87 -7.18
CA GLN A 228 5.36 -11.19 -7.81
C GLN A 228 4.85 -11.05 -9.25
N GLN A 229 5.45 -11.79 -10.16
CA GLN A 229 4.91 -12.00 -11.49
C GLN A 229 3.77 -13.01 -11.42
N ASN A 230 2.60 -12.68 -11.99
CA ASN A 230 1.42 -13.55 -12.04
C ASN A 230 1.05 -14.19 -10.69
N PRO A 231 0.86 -13.40 -9.61
CA PRO A 231 0.49 -13.95 -8.32
C PRO A 231 -0.87 -14.66 -8.40
N GLN A 232 -1.00 -15.78 -7.73
CA GLN A 232 -2.28 -16.46 -7.60
C GLN A 232 -3.15 -15.68 -6.62
N VAL A 233 -4.21 -15.06 -7.14
CA VAL A 233 -5.19 -14.32 -6.36
C VAL A 233 -6.49 -15.11 -6.36
N PRO A 234 -7.02 -15.51 -5.19
CA PRO A 234 -8.30 -16.23 -5.11
C PRO A 234 -9.46 -15.34 -5.59
N SER A 235 -10.60 -15.97 -5.84
CA SER A 235 -11.83 -15.20 -6.10
C SER A 235 -12.16 -14.31 -4.89
N PRO A 236 -12.63 -13.07 -5.10
CA PRO A 236 -13.07 -12.21 -4.00
C PRO A 236 -14.28 -12.75 -3.24
N VAL A 237 -14.99 -13.72 -3.80
CA VAL A 237 -16.15 -14.36 -3.15
C VAL A 237 -15.69 -15.07 -1.88
N GLY A 238 -16.28 -14.70 -0.74
CA GLY A 238 -15.90 -15.23 0.59
C GLY A 238 -14.86 -14.40 1.34
N HIS A 239 -14.33 -13.35 0.73
CA HIS A 239 -13.37 -12.44 1.36
C HIS A 239 -13.99 -11.08 1.80
N GLY A 240 -15.32 -11.05 2.03
CA GLY A 240 -16.04 -9.90 2.57
C GLY A 240 -16.87 -9.07 1.59
#